data_61f7f93200e94c02501e05172689524a
#
_entry.id   61f7f93200e94c02501e05172689524a
#
_cell.length_a   1.000
_cell.length_b   1.000
_cell.length_c   1.000
_cell.angle_alpha   90.00
_cell.angle_beta   90.00
_cell.angle_gamma   90.00
#
_symmetry.space_group_name_H-M   'P 1'
#
loop_
_entity.id
_entity.type
_entity.pdbx_description
1 polymer ?
#
loop_
_entity_poly.entity_id
_entity_poly.type
_entity_poly.pdbx_seq_one_letter_code
_entity_poly.pdbx_strand_id
1 'polypeptide(L)'
;DGSPLSNSQPSFPVEILPFLYLGCAKDSTNLDVLEEFGIKYILNVTPNLPNLFENAGEFKYKQIPISDHWSQNLSQFFPEAISFIDEARGKNCGVLVHCLAGISRSVTVTVAYLMQKLNLSMNDAYDIVKMKKSNISPNFNFMGQLLDFERTLGLS
;
A
#
# COMPACT_ATOMS: atom_id res chain seq x y z
N ASP A 1 28.13 9.76 14.52
CA ASP A 1 27.99 8.48 14.38
C ASP A 1 27.16 8.05 13.23
N GLY A 2 27.56 8.08 12.19
CA GLY A 2 26.82 7.89 11.01
C GLY A 2 26.21 6.55 10.84
N SER A 3 26.97 5.50 10.94
CA SER A 3 26.42 4.22 10.53
C SER A 3 25.32 3.72 11.45
N PRO A 4 25.41 3.85 12.76
CA PRO A 4 24.25 3.46 13.55
C PRO A 4 23.05 4.33 13.28
N LEU A 5 23.28 5.54 12.79
CA LEU A 5 22.18 6.42 12.54
C LEU A 5 21.27 5.91 11.45
N SER A 6 21.84 5.27 10.44
CA SER A 6 20.98 4.77 9.36
C SER A 6 20.02 3.72 9.88
N ASN A 7 20.42 2.95 10.89
CA ASN A 7 19.56 1.91 11.45
C ASN A 7 18.55 2.46 12.43
N SER A 8 18.81 3.65 12.97
CA SER A 8 17.90 4.23 13.94
C SER A 8 17.01 5.30 13.36
N GLN A 9 17.18 5.62 12.09
CA GLN A 9 16.31 6.62 11.47
C GLN A 9 14.88 6.13 11.41
N PRO A 10 13.93 7.01 11.71
CA PRO A 10 12.53 6.62 11.62
C PRO A 10 12.14 6.33 10.19
N SER A 11 11.23 5.40 10.03
CA SER A 11 10.62 5.12 8.75
C SER A 11 9.42 6.04 8.58
N PHE A 12 9.23 6.53 7.36
CA PHE A 12 8.09 7.38 7.06
C PHE A 12 7.36 6.84 5.85
N PRO A 13 6.03 6.89 5.84
CA PRO A 13 5.28 6.49 4.67
C PRO A 13 5.49 7.50 3.54
N VAL A 14 5.39 7.00 2.31
CA VAL A 14 5.59 7.82 1.13
C VAL A 14 4.22 8.21 0.58
N GLU A 15 4.03 9.50 0.35
CA GLU A 15 2.77 9.99 -0.22
C GLU A 15 2.74 9.69 -1.72
N ILE A 16 1.79 8.88 -2.14
CA ILE A 16 1.58 8.55 -3.55
C ILE A 16 0.55 9.49 -4.16
N LEU A 17 -0.55 9.71 -3.46
CA LEU A 17 -1.56 10.72 -3.77
C LEU A 17 -1.83 11.49 -2.49
N PRO A 18 -2.48 12.65 -2.55
CA PRO A 18 -2.66 13.49 -1.35
C PRO A 18 -3.29 12.80 -0.14
N PHE A 19 -3.95 11.67 -0.32
CA PHE A 19 -4.55 10.91 0.78
C PHE A 19 -3.99 9.50 0.87
N LEU A 20 -3.18 9.06 -0.09
CA LEU A 20 -2.74 7.67 -0.22
C LEU A 20 -1.27 7.56 0.10
N TYR A 21 -0.96 6.77 1.12
CA TYR A 21 0.41 6.58 1.60
C TYR A 21 0.82 5.12 1.50
N LEU A 22 2.05 4.90 1.12
CA LEU A 22 2.64 3.58 0.98
C LEU A 22 3.75 3.44 1.99
N GLY A 23 3.72 2.38 2.80
CA GLY A 23 4.71 2.20 3.83
C GLY A 23 5.00 0.76 4.17
N CYS A 24 5.78 0.58 5.22
CA CYS A 24 6.14 -0.74 5.74
C CYS A 24 5.45 -0.97 7.08
N ALA A 25 5.68 -2.15 7.66
CA ALA A 25 5.07 -2.49 8.94
C ALA A 25 5.44 -1.50 10.04
N LYS A 26 6.67 -0.99 10.00
CA LYS A 26 7.14 -0.05 10.99
C LYS A 26 6.31 1.22 11.02
N ASP A 27 5.89 1.69 9.84
CA ASP A 27 5.07 2.89 9.75
C ASP A 27 3.71 2.70 10.42
N SER A 28 3.16 1.50 10.32
CA SER A 28 1.85 1.20 10.89
C SER A 28 1.89 1.11 12.42
N THR A 29 3.07 1.05 13.02
CA THR A 29 3.22 0.95 14.46
C THR A 29 3.62 2.26 15.12
N ASN A 30 3.78 3.33 14.34
CA ASN A 30 4.23 4.61 14.85
C ASN A 30 3.06 5.60 14.89
N LEU A 31 2.48 5.72 16.06
CA LEU A 31 1.29 6.55 16.24
C LEU A 31 1.54 8.00 15.87
N ASP A 32 2.70 8.53 16.23
CA ASP A 32 3.03 9.92 15.93
C ASP A 32 3.07 10.19 14.43
N VAL A 33 3.63 9.25 13.66
CA VAL A 33 3.69 9.37 12.21
C VAL A 33 2.28 9.31 11.62
N LEU A 34 1.47 8.36 12.10
CA LEU A 34 0.10 8.24 11.60
C LEU A 34 -0.69 9.52 11.84
N GLU A 35 -0.53 10.12 13.02
CA GLU A 35 -1.23 11.35 13.33
C GLU A 35 -0.70 12.54 12.54
N GLU A 36 0.62 12.59 12.35
CA GLU A 36 1.23 13.68 11.61
C GLU A 36 0.72 13.74 10.16
N PHE A 37 0.55 12.58 9.52
CA PHE A 37 0.11 12.54 8.13
C PHE A 37 -1.41 12.47 7.98
N GLY A 38 -2.15 12.52 9.10
CA GLY A 38 -3.61 12.46 9.04
C GLY A 38 -4.16 11.11 8.60
N ILE A 39 -3.39 10.05 8.85
CA ILE A 39 -3.79 8.70 8.46
C ILE A 39 -4.77 8.15 9.48
N LYS A 40 -5.97 7.80 9.02
CA LYS A 40 -7.00 7.21 9.86
C LYS A 40 -7.44 5.84 9.36
N TYR A 41 -7.05 5.45 8.17
CA TYR A 41 -7.36 4.15 7.58
C TYR A 41 -6.07 3.40 7.34
N ILE A 42 -6.04 2.13 7.71
CA ILE A 42 -4.83 1.32 7.55
C ILE A 42 -5.20 0.03 6.84
N LEU A 43 -4.60 -0.18 5.67
CA LEU A 43 -4.79 -1.39 4.89
C LEU A 43 -3.54 -2.27 5.06
N ASN A 44 -3.71 -3.35 5.80
CA ASN A 44 -2.65 -4.30 6.13
C ASN A 44 -2.75 -5.47 5.17
N VAL A 45 -1.84 -5.53 4.20
CA VAL A 45 -1.90 -6.57 3.18
C VAL A 45 -0.93 -7.70 3.51
N THR A 46 -1.02 -8.19 4.74
CA THR A 46 -0.24 -9.34 5.22
C THR A 46 -1.14 -10.28 6.01
N PRO A 47 -0.79 -11.56 6.08
CA PRO A 47 -1.55 -12.49 6.90
C PRO A 47 -1.13 -12.52 8.36
N ASN A 48 0.06 -12.03 8.68
CA ASN A 48 0.68 -12.30 9.98
C ASN A 48 0.90 -11.08 10.87
N LEU A 49 0.81 -9.85 10.33
CA LEU A 49 1.12 -8.66 11.11
C LEU A 49 -0.11 -8.17 11.84
N PRO A 50 0.04 -7.74 13.11
CA PRO A 50 -1.11 -7.25 13.87
C PRO A 50 -1.53 -5.85 13.45
N ASN A 51 -2.79 -5.53 13.69
CA ASN A 51 -3.32 -4.19 13.57
C ASN A 51 -3.21 -3.55 14.95
N LEU A 52 -2.09 -2.90 15.20
CA LEU A 52 -1.66 -2.53 16.54
C LEU A 52 -2.62 -1.62 17.29
N PHE A 53 -3.26 -0.69 16.58
CA PHE A 53 -4.15 0.29 17.21
C PHE A 53 -5.61 0.02 16.93
N GLU A 54 -5.93 -1.22 16.55
CA GLU A 54 -7.30 -1.55 16.15
C GLU A 54 -8.31 -1.28 17.24
N ASN A 55 -7.94 -1.58 18.48
CA ASN A 55 -8.84 -1.42 19.61
C ASN A 55 -8.87 -0.02 20.18
N ALA A 56 -8.04 0.89 19.66
CA ALA A 56 -8.03 2.27 20.14
C ALA A 56 -9.22 3.08 19.63
N GLY A 57 -9.91 2.61 18.60
CA GLY A 57 -11.11 3.27 18.12
C GLY A 57 -10.89 4.47 17.23
N GLU A 58 -9.63 4.87 17.00
CA GLU A 58 -9.32 6.06 16.20
C GLU A 58 -8.96 5.73 14.77
N PHE A 59 -8.73 4.44 14.48
CA PHE A 59 -8.30 4.00 13.17
C PHE A 59 -9.24 2.93 12.65
N LYS A 60 -9.48 2.95 11.35
CA LYS A 60 -10.20 1.87 10.70
C LYS A 60 -9.21 0.97 10.00
N TYR A 61 -9.27 -0.32 10.28
CA TYR A 61 -8.35 -1.28 9.73
C TYR A 61 -9.06 -2.22 8.76
N LYS A 62 -8.34 -2.62 7.74
CA LYS A 62 -8.71 -3.76 6.91
C LYS A 62 -7.47 -4.60 6.72
N GLN A 63 -7.58 -5.89 6.96
CA GLN A 63 -6.47 -6.81 6.75
C GLN A 63 -6.83 -7.77 5.63
N ILE A 64 -5.97 -7.81 4.63
CA ILE A 64 -6.11 -8.74 3.51
C ILE A 64 -4.92 -9.68 3.58
N PRO A 65 -5.16 -10.98 3.82
CA PRO A 65 -4.07 -11.92 4.11
C PRO A 65 -3.33 -12.34 2.84
N ILE A 66 -2.48 -11.45 2.34
CA ILE A 66 -1.68 -11.71 1.15
C ILE A 66 -0.28 -12.10 1.58
N SER A 67 0.14 -13.32 1.22
CA SER A 67 1.51 -13.76 1.45
C SER A 67 2.39 -13.32 0.29
N ASP A 68 3.70 -13.23 0.53
CA ASP A 68 4.65 -12.86 -0.53
C ASP A 68 5.14 -14.13 -1.25
N HIS A 69 4.27 -15.10 -1.40
CA HIS A 69 4.58 -16.36 -2.05
C HIS A 69 4.35 -16.24 -3.55
N TRP A 70 5.20 -16.90 -4.34
CA TRP A 70 5.13 -16.79 -5.80
C TRP A 70 3.77 -17.23 -6.37
N SER A 71 3.03 -18.07 -5.66
CA SER A 71 1.74 -18.56 -6.16
C SER A 71 0.54 -17.78 -5.60
N GLN A 72 0.80 -16.72 -4.82
CA GLN A 72 -0.27 -15.95 -4.21
C GLN A 72 -1.11 -15.24 -5.27
N ASN A 73 -2.43 -15.37 -5.17
CA ASN A 73 -3.36 -14.65 -6.03
C ASN A 73 -3.76 -13.35 -5.32
N LEU A 74 -3.45 -12.21 -5.93
CA LEU A 74 -3.82 -10.91 -5.43
C LEU A 74 -5.04 -10.33 -6.12
N SER A 75 -5.27 -10.71 -7.37
CA SER A 75 -6.30 -10.04 -8.17
C SER A 75 -7.68 -10.15 -7.55
N GLN A 76 -7.97 -11.24 -6.86
CA GLN A 76 -9.26 -11.40 -6.20
C GLN A 76 -9.46 -10.39 -5.08
N PHE A 77 -8.39 -9.80 -4.57
CA PHE A 77 -8.47 -8.83 -3.47
C PHE A 77 -8.48 -7.39 -3.94
N PHE A 78 -8.23 -7.13 -5.22
CA PHE A 78 -8.16 -5.75 -5.71
C PHE A 78 -9.46 -4.98 -5.47
N PRO A 79 -10.65 -5.54 -5.76
CA PRO A 79 -11.88 -4.77 -5.55
C PRO A 79 -12.07 -4.31 -4.12
N GLU A 80 -11.82 -5.18 -3.14
CA GLU A 80 -12.04 -4.80 -1.74
C GLU A 80 -10.97 -3.83 -1.25
N ALA A 81 -9.74 -3.97 -1.73
CA ALA A 81 -8.67 -3.05 -1.37
C ALA A 81 -8.97 -1.65 -1.93
N ILE A 82 -9.37 -1.59 -3.18
CA ILE A 82 -9.69 -0.32 -3.84
C ILE A 82 -10.88 0.34 -3.15
N SER A 83 -11.89 -0.44 -2.77
CA SER A 83 -13.05 0.08 -2.07
C SER A 83 -12.68 0.69 -0.72
N PHE A 84 -11.78 0.04 0.02
CA PHE A 84 -11.33 0.55 1.31
C PHE A 84 -10.58 1.88 1.14
N ILE A 85 -9.70 1.96 0.15
CA ILE A 85 -8.97 3.19 -0.13
C ILE A 85 -9.93 4.31 -0.53
N ASP A 86 -10.93 4.00 -1.36
CA ASP A 86 -11.93 4.98 -1.77
C ASP A 86 -12.75 5.48 -0.59
N GLU A 87 -13.04 4.61 0.35
CA GLU A 87 -13.79 5.03 1.54
C GLU A 87 -13.01 6.09 2.31
N ALA A 88 -11.70 5.87 2.49
CA ALA A 88 -10.86 6.85 3.17
C ALA A 88 -10.86 8.18 2.44
N ARG A 89 -10.74 8.13 1.11
CA ARG A 89 -10.77 9.33 0.30
C ARG A 89 -12.08 10.09 0.48
N GLY A 90 -13.20 9.37 0.45
CA GLY A 90 -14.51 10.00 0.59
C GLY A 90 -14.73 10.64 1.95
N LYS A 91 -13.98 10.20 2.96
CA LYS A 91 -14.07 10.76 4.31
C LYS A 91 -12.96 11.77 4.59
N ASN A 92 -12.20 12.13 3.57
CA ASN A 92 -11.08 13.08 3.68
C ASN A 92 -10.04 12.62 4.69
N CYS A 93 -9.80 11.32 4.76
CA CYS A 93 -8.81 10.73 5.66
C CYS A 93 -7.66 10.16 4.88
N GLY A 94 -6.46 10.18 5.47
CA GLY A 94 -5.33 9.49 4.90
C GLY A 94 -5.44 7.98 5.08
N VAL A 95 -4.95 7.23 4.13
CA VAL A 95 -4.91 5.77 4.21
C VAL A 95 -3.47 5.31 4.01
N LEU A 96 -3.03 4.40 4.87
CA LEU A 96 -1.72 3.76 4.76
C LEU A 96 -1.91 2.35 4.24
N VAL A 97 -1.25 2.04 3.13
CA VAL A 97 -1.19 0.68 2.62
C VAL A 97 0.18 0.13 2.96
N HIS A 98 0.22 -0.99 3.70
CA HIS A 98 1.51 -1.53 4.12
C HIS A 98 1.53 -3.05 4.03
N CYS A 99 2.74 -3.58 3.88
CA CYS A 99 3.04 -4.98 4.07
C CYS A 99 4.25 -5.04 5.01
N LEU A 100 5.06 -6.07 4.94
CA LEU A 100 6.20 -6.15 5.85
C LEU A 100 7.26 -5.11 5.52
N ALA A 101 7.81 -5.17 4.31
CA ALA A 101 8.89 -4.27 3.88
C ALA A 101 8.41 -3.09 3.05
N GLY A 102 7.18 -3.15 2.54
CA GLY A 102 6.64 -2.05 1.74
C GLY A 102 7.19 -1.96 0.33
N ILE A 103 7.69 -3.06 -0.22
CA ILE A 103 8.34 -3.02 -1.53
C ILE A 103 7.69 -3.92 -2.59
N SER A 104 6.70 -4.74 -2.22
CA SER A 104 6.11 -5.68 -3.17
C SER A 104 4.59 -5.75 -3.06
N ARG A 105 4.06 -6.36 -1.98
CA ARG A 105 2.62 -6.59 -1.85
C ARG A 105 1.82 -5.29 -1.79
N SER A 106 2.25 -4.38 -0.93
CA SER A 106 1.58 -3.08 -0.80
C SER A 106 1.74 -2.25 -2.07
N VAL A 107 2.89 -2.37 -2.74
CA VAL A 107 3.13 -1.70 -4.02
C VAL A 107 2.13 -2.19 -5.06
N THR A 108 1.92 -3.51 -5.14
CA THR A 108 1.01 -4.08 -6.13
C THR A 108 -0.41 -3.56 -5.94
N VAL A 109 -0.88 -3.53 -4.70
CA VAL A 109 -2.22 -3.03 -4.40
C VAL A 109 -2.33 -1.54 -4.73
N THR A 110 -1.29 -0.77 -4.41
CA THR A 110 -1.27 0.65 -4.72
C THR A 110 -1.30 0.89 -6.23
N VAL A 111 -0.53 0.12 -6.99
CA VAL A 111 -0.53 0.22 -8.46
C VAL A 111 -1.92 -0.09 -9.02
N ALA A 112 -2.57 -1.14 -8.50
CA ALA A 112 -3.92 -1.49 -8.96
C ALA A 112 -4.90 -0.34 -8.72
N TYR A 113 -4.79 0.33 -7.58
CA TYR A 113 -5.65 1.47 -7.29
C TYR A 113 -5.43 2.60 -8.29
N LEU A 114 -4.16 2.93 -8.56
CA LEU A 114 -3.84 3.99 -9.52
C LEU A 114 -4.35 3.65 -10.91
N MET A 115 -4.22 2.40 -11.33
CA MET A 115 -4.71 1.96 -12.63
C MET A 115 -6.20 2.22 -12.76
N GLN A 116 -6.97 1.81 -11.78
CA GLN A 116 -8.42 1.94 -11.86
C GLN A 116 -8.88 3.38 -11.70
N LYS A 117 -8.30 4.12 -10.79
CA LYS A 117 -8.79 5.45 -10.47
C LYS A 117 -8.31 6.52 -11.42
N LEU A 118 -7.10 6.36 -11.96
CA LEU A 118 -6.52 7.35 -12.87
C LEU A 118 -6.52 6.86 -14.31
N ASN A 119 -7.08 5.68 -14.59
CA ASN A 119 -7.11 5.08 -15.91
C ASN A 119 -5.72 4.97 -16.50
N LEU A 120 -4.78 4.45 -15.72
CA LEU A 120 -3.40 4.30 -16.13
C LEU A 120 -3.09 2.85 -16.47
N SER A 121 -2.18 2.65 -17.44
CA SER A 121 -1.63 1.34 -17.68
C SER A 121 -0.81 0.89 -16.47
N MET A 122 -0.53 -0.41 -16.39
CA MET A 122 0.31 -0.94 -15.31
C MET A 122 1.68 -0.24 -15.31
N ASN A 123 2.26 -0.05 -16.49
CA ASN A 123 3.58 0.58 -16.58
C ASN A 123 3.56 2.01 -16.06
N ASP A 124 2.56 2.79 -16.44
CA ASP A 124 2.48 4.18 -16.01
C ASP A 124 2.21 4.29 -14.51
N ALA A 125 1.32 3.44 -14.00
CA ALA A 125 1.01 3.44 -12.58
C ALA A 125 2.23 3.01 -11.75
N TYR A 126 2.93 1.97 -12.21
CA TYR A 126 4.13 1.49 -11.54
C TYR A 126 5.21 2.57 -11.52
N ASP A 127 5.37 3.30 -12.63
CA ASP A 127 6.36 4.37 -12.72
C ASP A 127 6.10 5.47 -11.71
N ILE A 128 4.83 5.81 -11.49
CA ILE A 128 4.48 6.82 -10.48
C ILE A 128 4.96 6.38 -9.10
N VAL A 129 4.70 5.13 -8.74
CA VAL A 129 5.11 4.62 -7.45
C VAL A 129 6.63 4.56 -7.35
N LYS A 130 7.29 4.12 -8.43
CA LYS A 130 8.75 4.03 -8.47
C LYS A 130 9.41 5.39 -8.31
N MET A 131 8.82 6.42 -8.90
CA MET A 131 9.33 7.78 -8.73
C MET A 131 9.28 8.23 -7.28
N LYS A 132 8.23 7.87 -6.58
CA LYS A 132 8.03 8.30 -5.21
C LYS A 132 8.77 7.43 -4.20
N LYS A 133 8.96 6.16 -4.51
CA LYS A 133 9.61 5.19 -3.62
C LYS A 133 10.52 4.31 -4.46
N SER A 134 11.75 4.75 -4.62
CA SER A 134 12.68 4.17 -5.58
C SER A 134 13.13 2.75 -5.22
N ASN A 135 13.00 2.34 -3.97
CA ASN A 135 13.50 1.04 -3.53
C ASN A 135 12.48 -0.09 -3.71
N ILE A 136 11.39 0.15 -4.43
CA ILE A 136 10.44 -0.93 -4.67
C ILE A 136 11.03 -1.96 -5.63
N SER A 137 10.56 -3.19 -5.49
CA SER A 137 11.10 -4.33 -6.21
C SER A 137 9.97 -5.05 -6.95
N PRO A 138 10.12 -5.33 -8.23
CA PRO A 138 9.06 -6.04 -8.94
C PRO A 138 8.95 -7.49 -8.47
N ASN A 139 7.72 -7.98 -8.46
CA ASN A 139 7.41 -9.38 -8.27
C ASN A 139 6.70 -9.82 -9.54
N PHE A 140 7.33 -10.71 -10.31
CA PHE A 140 6.82 -11.02 -11.65
C PHE A 140 5.44 -11.66 -11.64
N ASN A 141 5.14 -12.47 -10.62
CA ASN A 141 3.80 -13.02 -10.48
C ASN A 141 2.77 -11.92 -10.27
N PHE A 142 3.09 -10.97 -9.40
CA PHE A 142 2.18 -9.87 -9.11
C PHE A 142 2.02 -8.96 -10.33
N MET A 143 3.10 -8.71 -11.06
CA MET A 143 3.03 -7.89 -12.27
C MET A 143 2.18 -8.56 -13.35
N GLY A 144 2.24 -9.88 -13.47
CA GLY A 144 1.36 -10.60 -14.39
C GLY A 144 -0.10 -10.41 -14.03
N GLN A 145 -0.41 -10.42 -12.75
CA GLN A 145 -1.78 -10.21 -12.30
C GLN A 145 -2.24 -8.77 -12.56
N LEU A 146 -1.32 -7.81 -12.44
CA LEU A 146 -1.64 -6.42 -12.78
C LEU A 146 -1.92 -6.25 -14.27
N LEU A 147 -1.20 -6.96 -15.12
CA LEU A 147 -1.46 -6.93 -16.55
C LEU A 147 -2.84 -7.51 -16.88
N ASP A 148 -3.22 -8.59 -16.19
CA ASP A 148 -4.56 -9.13 -16.35
C ASP A 148 -5.62 -8.13 -15.87
N PHE A 149 -5.34 -7.44 -14.77
CA PHE A 149 -6.23 -6.42 -14.25
C PHE A 149 -6.37 -5.27 -15.25
N GLU A 150 -5.28 -4.89 -15.90
CA GLU A 150 -5.30 -3.86 -16.95
C GLU A 150 -6.27 -4.23 -18.07
N ARG A 151 -6.25 -5.47 -18.50
CA ARG A 151 -7.20 -5.94 -19.52
C ARG A 151 -8.63 -5.88 -19.01
N THR A 152 -8.84 -6.26 -17.76
CA THR A 152 -10.17 -6.20 -17.15
C THR A 152 -10.71 -4.77 -17.13
N LEU A 153 -9.84 -3.80 -16.96
CA LEU A 153 -10.25 -2.40 -16.95
C LEU A 153 -10.39 -1.81 -18.36
N GLY A 154 -10.04 -2.56 -19.39
CA GLY A 154 -10.13 -2.08 -20.76
C GLY A 154 -9.07 -1.06 -21.14
N LEU A 155 -7.91 -1.13 -20.50
CA LEU A 155 -6.85 -0.14 -20.69
C LEU A 155 -5.74 -0.60 -21.64
N SER A 156 -5.80 -1.83 -22.12
CA SER A 156 -4.76 -2.34 -23.04
C SER A 156 -5.34 -2.84 -24.34
#